data_72f38d46e5a83d70cf9720e40649a875
#
_entry.id   72f38d46e5a83d70cf9720e40649a875
#
_cell.length_a   1.000
_cell.length_b   1.000
_cell.length_c   1.000
_cell.angle_alpha   90.00
_cell.angle_beta   90.00
_cell.angle_gamma   90.00
#
_symmetry.space_group_name_H-M   'P 1'
#
loop_
_entity.id
_entity.type
_entity.pdbx_description
1 polymer ?
#
loop_
_entity_poly.entity_id
_entity_poly.type
_entity_poly.pdbx_seq_one_letter_code
_entity_poly.pdbx_strand_id
1 'polypeptide(L)'
;MAASCAAGMALVCGQGSAAAQRAAVAMSAAPAMPCGGAEIARGRAGNVRDGGNFQLGDGSIVHLAGIEVPMSAVGGADFAAPGGAAVDAELTRLMSGAQVVLRQAEVKPDRYGRVVAYAEIVRDSDRRSVEADLLAAGLARVSGDVASHACAAALLSAEAAARGAKIGLWANPYYDPLRADDPAGIVAERGRFALVKGNVVSVHESGATLYLNFGRRWSREFAVTIRKRNERRFAAAGFDLKALAGRPVEVRGWIEARAAADGGVAYWRAPWIEATYPAQIQLADHN
;
A
#
# COMPACT_ATOMS: atom_id res chain seq x y z
N MET A 1 -29.67 70.40 53.37
CA MET A 1 -28.94 69.39 54.12
C MET A 1 -29.17 68.03 53.43
N ALA A 2 -28.21 67.28 53.36
CA ALA A 2 -28.14 65.96 52.72
C ALA A 2 -27.83 65.96 51.19
N ALA A 3 -26.56 65.76 50.92
CA ALA A 3 -26.00 65.41 49.61
C ALA A 3 -26.24 63.89 49.29
N SER A 4 -26.68 63.63 48.09
CA SER A 4 -26.79 62.25 47.63
C SER A 4 -25.79 62.04 46.49
N CYS A 5 -24.79 61.20 46.76
CA CYS A 5 -23.84 60.69 45.76
C CYS A 5 -24.51 59.65 44.92
N ALA A 6 -24.56 59.86 43.62
CA ALA A 6 -24.89 58.82 42.68
C ALA A 6 -23.59 58.19 42.07
N ALA A 7 -23.35 56.92 42.35
CA ALA A 7 -22.24 56.18 41.80
C ALA A 7 -22.64 55.65 40.40
N GLY A 8 -21.93 56.10 39.38
CA GLY A 8 -22.07 55.60 38.02
C GLY A 8 -21.26 54.32 37.85
N MET A 9 -21.93 53.27 37.51
CA MET A 9 -21.33 51.94 37.19
C MET A 9 -21.09 51.86 35.69
N ALA A 10 -19.84 52.03 35.28
CA ALA A 10 -19.42 51.83 33.89
C ALA A 10 -19.30 50.34 33.57
N LEU A 11 -20.17 49.87 32.68
CA LEU A 11 -20.13 48.51 32.15
C LEU A 11 -19.05 48.44 31.05
N VAL A 12 -17.91 47.84 31.36
CA VAL A 12 -16.87 47.54 30.37
C VAL A 12 -17.25 46.24 29.66
N CYS A 13 -17.79 46.37 28.43
CA CYS A 13 -17.93 45.23 27.50
C CYS A 13 -16.55 44.77 27.04
N GLY A 14 -16.01 43.73 27.65
CA GLY A 14 -14.86 43.02 27.16
C GLY A 14 -15.23 42.22 25.93
N GLN A 15 -14.84 42.69 24.74
CA GLN A 15 -14.90 41.91 23.52
C GLN A 15 -13.75 40.88 23.59
N GLY A 16 -14.09 39.68 24.00
CA GLY A 16 -13.21 38.53 23.88
C GLY A 16 -13.06 38.13 22.40
N SER A 17 -11.97 38.58 21.79
CA SER A 17 -11.54 38.02 20.49
C SER A 17 -11.23 36.51 20.67
N ALA A 18 -12.17 35.70 20.29
CA ALA A 18 -11.91 34.26 20.05
C ALA A 18 -11.04 34.14 18.77
N ALA A 19 -9.75 34.39 18.94
CA ALA A 19 -8.78 33.98 17.97
C ALA A 19 -8.81 32.45 17.91
N ALA A 20 -9.49 31.93 16.90
CA ALA A 20 -9.39 30.50 16.56
C ALA A 20 -7.92 30.20 16.29
N GLN A 21 -7.22 29.71 17.29
CA GLN A 21 -5.93 29.05 17.14
C GLN A 21 -6.15 27.82 16.28
N ARG A 22 -5.99 27.99 14.98
CA ARG A 22 -5.72 26.87 14.10
C ARG A 22 -4.41 26.29 14.60
N ALA A 23 -4.52 25.18 15.34
CA ALA A 23 -3.39 24.31 15.61
C ALA A 23 -2.89 23.84 14.25
N ALA A 24 -1.86 24.51 13.74
CA ALA A 24 -1.01 23.94 12.71
C ALA A 24 -0.38 22.71 13.36
N VAL A 25 -0.94 21.55 13.06
CA VAL A 25 -0.26 20.29 13.33
C VAL A 25 1.04 20.41 12.53
N ALA A 26 2.13 20.69 13.22
CA ALA A 26 3.46 20.61 12.66
C ALA A 26 3.58 19.15 12.19
N MET A 27 3.47 18.94 10.89
CA MET A 27 3.81 17.67 10.28
C MET A 27 5.30 17.49 10.55
N SER A 28 5.60 16.75 11.63
CA SER A 28 6.96 16.31 11.91
C SER A 28 7.43 15.59 10.65
N ALA A 29 8.55 16.02 10.10
CA ALA A 29 9.16 15.35 8.95
C ALA A 29 9.24 13.85 9.27
N ALA A 30 8.55 13.05 8.48
CA ALA A 30 8.62 11.61 8.65
C ALA A 30 10.09 11.19 8.49
N PRO A 31 10.61 10.35 9.39
CA PRO A 31 12.01 9.92 9.30
C PRO A 31 12.26 9.30 7.92
N ALA A 32 13.47 9.50 7.39
CA ALA A 32 13.87 8.92 6.11
C ALA A 32 13.56 7.42 6.13
N MET A 33 12.80 6.96 5.13
CA MET A 33 12.41 5.55 5.05
C MET A 33 13.63 4.67 4.79
N PRO A 34 13.78 3.54 5.49
CA PRO A 34 14.90 2.62 5.28
C PRO A 34 14.71 1.79 4.00
N CYS A 35 14.25 2.45 2.93
CA CYS A 35 13.89 1.81 1.68
C CYS A 35 14.92 2.09 0.59
N GLY A 36 15.16 1.07 -0.23
CA GLY A 36 16.07 1.13 -1.37
C GLY A 36 17.55 0.99 -1.02
N GLY A 37 18.31 0.72 -2.05
CA GLY A 37 19.77 0.61 -2.01
C GLY A 37 20.46 1.94 -2.26
N ALA A 38 21.51 1.89 -3.12
CA ALA A 38 22.25 3.08 -3.53
C ALA A 38 21.35 4.10 -4.25
N GLU A 39 21.75 5.36 -4.19
CA GLU A 39 21.20 6.41 -5.06
C GLU A 39 21.56 6.07 -6.52
N ILE A 40 20.57 5.98 -7.39
CA ILE A 40 20.74 5.63 -8.80
C ILE A 40 20.47 6.80 -9.73
N ALA A 41 19.72 7.78 -9.31
CA ALA A 41 19.46 9.00 -10.05
C ALA A 41 19.02 10.12 -9.12
N ARG A 42 19.24 11.34 -9.61
CA ARG A 42 18.76 12.58 -8.99
C ARG A 42 18.32 13.55 -10.08
N GLY A 43 17.18 14.17 -9.93
CA GLY A 43 16.69 15.11 -10.92
C GLY A 43 15.44 15.84 -10.49
N ARG A 44 14.99 16.74 -11.34
CA ARG A 44 13.70 17.40 -11.15
C ARG A 44 12.58 16.44 -11.56
N ALA A 45 11.57 16.32 -10.75
CA ALA A 45 10.35 15.61 -11.13
C ALA A 45 9.63 16.35 -12.24
N GLY A 46 9.22 15.62 -13.26
CA GLY A 46 8.45 16.09 -14.40
C GLY A 46 6.97 15.69 -14.28
N ASN A 47 6.40 15.30 -15.41
CA ASN A 47 4.97 14.96 -15.48
C ASN A 47 4.66 13.68 -14.72
N VAL A 48 3.61 13.73 -13.92
CA VAL A 48 2.99 12.55 -13.33
C VAL A 48 2.20 11.82 -14.42
N ARG A 49 2.29 10.52 -14.40
CA ARG A 49 1.52 9.60 -15.22
C ARG A 49 0.62 8.76 -14.32
N ASP A 50 -0.25 7.99 -14.90
CA ASP A 50 -1.14 7.08 -14.17
C ASP A 50 -0.39 6.00 -13.36
N GLY A 51 -1.06 5.43 -12.38
CA GLY A 51 -0.60 4.23 -11.67
C GLY A 51 0.70 4.41 -10.88
N GLY A 52 0.95 5.57 -10.28
CA GLY A 52 2.14 5.81 -9.47
C GLY A 52 3.41 5.99 -10.28
N ASN A 53 3.28 6.40 -11.55
CA ASN A 53 4.41 6.67 -12.43
C ASN A 53 4.64 8.17 -12.58
N PHE A 54 5.90 8.57 -12.69
CA PHE A 54 6.28 9.94 -13.03
C PHE A 54 7.52 9.97 -13.92
N GLN A 55 7.75 11.09 -14.57
CA GLN A 55 8.91 11.29 -15.42
C GLN A 55 9.96 12.12 -14.69
N LEU A 56 11.23 11.80 -14.87
CA LEU A 56 12.36 12.68 -14.51
C LEU A 56 12.64 13.67 -15.64
N GLY A 57 13.44 14.71 -15.30
CA GLY A 57 13.83 15.74 -16.26
C GLY A 57 14.66 15.23 -17.44
N ASP A 58 15.29 14.06 -17.33
CA ASP A 58 16.02 13.37 -18.41
C ASP A 58 15.10 12.52 -19.31
N GLY A 59 13.82 12.49 -19.02
CA GLY A 59 12.83 11.71 -19.78
C GLY A 59 12.56 10.30 -19.26
N SER A 60 13.36 9.81 -18.31
CA SER A 60 13.18 8.48 -17.71
C SER A 60 11.84 8.36 -17.01
N ILE A 61 11.13 7.26 -17.22
CA ILE A 61 9.89 6.94 -16.51
C ILE A 61 10.23 6.14 -15.26
N VAL A 62 9.76 6.62 -14.12
CA VAL A 62 9.92 5.98 -12.80
C VAL A 62 8.61 5.37 -12.37
N HIS A 63 8.67 4.14 -11.87
CA HIS A 63 7.59 3.45 -11.18
C HIS A 63 7.93 3.34 -9.70
N LEU A 64 7.02 3.81 -8.84
CA LEU A 64 7.23 3.79 -7.39
C LEU A 64 7.24 2.35 -6.88
N ALA A 65 8.31 1.99 -6.19
CA ALA A 65 8.53 0.64 -5.68
C ALA A 65 7.79 0.40 -4.36
N GLY A 66 7.44 -0.86 -4.10
CA GLY A 66 6.93 -1.30 -2.80
C GLY A 66 5.48 -0.91 -2.49
N ILE A 67 4.82 -0.20 -3.39
CA ILE A 67 3.42 0.19 -3.24
C ILE A 67 2.59 -0.16 -4.47
N GLU A 68 1.30 -0.34 -4.25
CA GLU A 68 0.27 -0.47 -5.28
C GLU A 68 -0.71 0.70 -5.16
N VAL A 69 -0.91 1.40 -6.26
CA VAL A 69 -1.85 2.51 -6.35
C VAL A 69 -2.97 2.19 -7.34
N PRO A 70 -4.20 2.67 -7.09
CA PRO A 70 -5.26 2.52 -8.06
C PRO A 70 -4.94 3.29 -9.36
N MET A 71 -5.22 2.66 -10.49
CA MET A 71 -5.10 3.32 -11.78
C MET A 71 -6.26 4.28 -12.02
N SER A 72 -5.96 5.43 -12.62
CA SER A 72 -7.00 6.34 -13.09
C SER A 72 -7.55 5.90 -14.46
N ALA A 73 -8.69 6.46 -14.86
CA ALA A 73 -9.32 6.16 -16.15
C ALA A 73 -8.51 6.65 -17.38
N VAL A 74 -7.45 7.42 -17.14
CA VAL A 74 -6.57 7.92 -18.22
C VAL A 74 -5.83 6.79 -18.93
N GLY A 75 -5.55 5.67 -18.21
CA GLY A 75 -4.91 4.47 -18.79
C GLY A 75 -5.87 3.50 -19.49
N GLY A 76 -7.17 3.80 -19.53
CA GLY A 76 -8.23 2.95 -20.06
C GLY A 76 -9.28 2.62 -19.01
N ALA A 77 -10.56 2.73 -19.37
CA ALA A 77 -11.68 2.57 -18.43
C ALA A 77 -11.73 1.16 -17.79
N ASP A 78 -11.24 0.15 -18.49
CA ASP A 78 -11.28 -1.26 -18.04
C ASP A 78 -10.36 -1.54 -16.83
N PHE A 79 -9.40 -0.66 -16.55
CA PHE A 79 -8.44 -0.79 -15.46
C PHE A 79 -8.61 0.26 -14.37
N ALA A 80 -9.55 1.18 -14.54
CA ALA A 80 -9.79 2.23 -13.57
C ALA A 80 -10.30 1.67 -12.25
N ALA A 81 -9.70 2.12 -11.14
CA ALA A 81 -10.12 1.76 -9.80
C ALA A 81 -10.48 3.01 -8.99
N PRO A 82 -11.41 2.91 -8.02
CA PRO A 82 -11.79 4.04 -7.19
C PRO A 82 -10.56 4.69 -6.54
N GLY A 83 -10.45 6.02 -6.63
CA GLY A 83 -9.35 6.77 -6.02
C GLY A 83 -8.16 7.07 -6.93
N GLY A 84 -8.07 6.50 -8.13
CA GLY A 84 -6.95 6.73 -9.06
C GLY A 84 -6.70 8.22 -9.34
N ALA A 85 -7.74 9.00 -9.60
CA ALA A 85 -7.60 10.44 -9.83
C ALA A 85 -7.06 11.20 -8.60
N ALA A 86 -7.40 10.74 -7.38
CA ALA A 86 -6.89 11.34 -6.15
C ALA A 86 -5.38 11.04 -5.97
N VAL A 87 -4.93 9.86 -6.36
CA VAL A 87 -3.50 9.51 -6.38
C VAL A 87 -2.74 10.40 -7.35
N ASP A 88 -3.23 10.54 -8.59
CA ASP A 88 -2.58 11.36 -9.61
C ASP A 88 -2.50 12.83 -9.18
N ALA A 89 -3.56 13.36 -8.56
CA ALA A 89 -3.58 14.72 -8.02
C ALA A 89 -2.57 14.91 -6.89
N GLU A 90 -2.51 13.99 -5.93
CA GLU A 90 -1.58 14.08 -4.81
C GLU A 90 -0.13 13.90 -5.28
N LEU A 91 0.13 12.94 -6.16
CA LEU A 91 1.46 12.74 -6.72
C LEU A 91 1.91 13.98 -7.51
N THR A 92 1.02 14.59 -8.30
CA THR A 92 1.29 15.85 -8.99
C THR A 92 1.65 16.97 -8.00
N ARG A 93 0.88 17.10 -6.91
CA ARG A 93 1.13 18.09 -5.85
C ARG A 93 2.50 17.87 -5.18
N LEU A 94 2.86 16.62 -4.88
CA LEU A 94 4.15 16.26 -4.27
C LEU A 94 5.32 16.54 -5.21
N MET A 95 5.17 16.18 -6.49
CA MET A 95 6.24 16.22 -7.50
C MET A 95 6.43 17.60 -8.13
N SER A 96 5.44 18.50 -8.08
CA SER A 96 5.52 19.80 -8.74
C SER A 96 6.75 20.60 -8.31
N GLY A 97 7.70 20.76 -9.24
CA GLY A 97 8.96 21.47 -9.04
C GLY A 97 9.94 20.79 -8.07
N ALA A 98 9.64 19.58 -7.60
CA ALA A 98 10.45 18.90 -6.60
C ALA A 98 11.78 18.39 -7.18
N GLN A 99 12.83 18.45 -6.37
CA GLN A 99 14.04 17.66 -6.58
C GLN A 99 13.83 16.28 -5.97
N VAL A 100 14.06 15.25 -6.76
CA VAL A 100 13.84 13.86 -6.36
C VAL A 100 15.15 13.09 -6.41
N VAL A 101 15.37 12.28 -5.40
CA VAL A 101 16.42 11.26 -5.34
C VAL A 101 15.77 9.90 -5.49
N LEU A 102 16.28 9.09 -6.39
CA LEU A 102 15.83 7.70 -6.58
C LEU A 102 16.78 6.74 -5.88
N ARG A 103 16.20 5.85 -5.07
CA ARG A 103 16.89 4.74 -4.42
C ARG A 103 16.56 3.44 -5.13
N GLN A 104 17.60 2.66 -5.42
CA GLN A 104 17.45 1.41 -6.16
C GLN A 104 16.52 0.42 -5.44
N ALA A 105 15.46 0.01 -6.11
CA ALA A 105 14.63 -1.13 -5.70
C ALA A 105 14.99 -2.37 -6.52
N GLU A 106 15.16 -2.21 -7.83
CA GLU A 106 15.56 -3.27 -8.75
C GLU A 106 16.74 -2.86 -9.61
N VAL A 107 17.54 -3.84 -10.03
CA VAL A 107 18.74 -3.60 -10.84
C VAL A 107 18.41 -3.29 -12.30
N LYS A 108 17.30 -3.84 -12.81
CA LYS A 108 16.87 -3.69 -14.21
C LYS A 108 15.53 -2.98 -14.28
N PRO A 109 15.31 -2.20 -15.35
CA PRO A 109 13.99 -1.71 -15.65
C PRO A 109 12.96 -2.86 -15.75
N ASP A 110 11.71 -2.55 -15.49
CA ASP A 110 10.62 -3.50 -15.65
C ASP A 110 10.36 -3.81 -17.15
N ARG A 111 9.40 -4.69 -17.41
CA ARG A 111 9.02 -5.09 -18.77
C ARG A 111 8.50 -3.94 -19.66
N TYR A 112 8.19 -2.80 -19.07
CA TYR A 112 7.74 -1.59 -19.77
C TYR A 112 8.87 -0.56 -19.94
N GLY A 113 10.10 -0.90 -19.53
CA GLY A 113 11.27 -0.01 -19.60
C GLY A 113 11.28 1.07 -18.51
N ARG A 114 10.48 0.93 -17.44
CA ARG A 114 10.43 1.89 -16.34
C ARG A 114 11.48 1.55 -15.29
N VAL A 115 12.07 2.60 -14.71
CA VAL A 115 12.96 2.45 -13.55
C VAL A 115 12.10 2.19 -12.32
N VAL A 116 12.24 1.03 -11.67
CA VAL A 116 11.55 0.70 -10.43
C VAL A 116 12.42 1.16 -9.26
N ALA A 117 11.98 2.18 -8.55
CA ALA A 117 12.76 2.82 -7.50
C ALA A 117 11.88 3.39 -6.39
N TYR A 118 12.47 3.55 -5.20
CA TYR A 118 11.91 4.39 -4.14
C TYR A 118 12.28 5.84 -4.39
N ALA A 119 11.33 6.74 -4.19
CA ALA A 119 11.50 8.16 -4.46
C ALA A 119 11.51 9.00 -3.17
N GLU A 120 12.56 9.79 -3.00
CA GLU A 120 12.68 10.77 -1.93
C GLU A 120 12.58 12.19 -2.52
N ILE A 121 11.64 13.00 -2.04
CA ILE A 121 11.62 14.43 -2.32
C ILE A 121 12.65 15.11 -1.41
N VAL A 122 13.51 15.91 -2.00
CA VAL A 122 14.52 16.68 -1.27
C VAL A 122 14.15 18.15 -1.27
N ARG A 123 14.03 18.73 -0.08
CA ARG A 123 13.85 20.18 0.12
C ARG A 123 14.84 20.63 1.18
N ASP A 124 15.82 21.42 0.78
CA ASP A 124 16.94 21.82 1.63
C ASP A 124 17.66 20.60 2.24
N SER A 125 17.61 20.43 3.55
CA SER A 125 18.15 19.27 4.26
C SER A 125 17.13 18.18 4.54
N ASP A 126 15.84 18.43 4.26
CA ASP A 126 14.75 17.48 4.54
C ASP A 126 14.58 16.48 3.38
N ARG A 127 14.32 15.23 3.73
CA ARG A 127 14.03 14.15 2.79
C ARG A 127 12.74 13.46 3.19
N ARG A 128 11.81 13.36 2.26
CA ARG A 128 10.51 12.72 2.46
C ARG A 128 10.29 11.63 1.43
N SER A 129 9.90 10.44 1.88
CA SER A 129 9.52 9.36 0.99
C SER A 129 8.14 9.64 0.38
N VAL A 130 8.07 9.54 -0.94
CA VAL A 130 6.82 9.66 -1.70
C VAL A 130 5.88 8.51 -1.38
N GLU A 131 6.41 7.29 -1.26
CA GLU A 131 5.66 6.10 -0.91
C GLU A 131 5.02 6.23 0.47
N ALA A 132 5.78 6.71 1.46
CA ALA A 132 5.27 6.91 2.81
C ALA A 132 4.16 7.97 2.86
N ASP A 133 4.33 9.07 2.12
CA ASP A 133 3.33 10.13 2.03
C ASP A 133 2.02 9.59 1.40
N LEU A 134 2.10 8.83 0.31
CA LEU A 134 0.93 8.23 -0.34
C LEU A 134 0.25 7.19 0.57
N LEU A 135 1.02 6.35 1.26
CA LEU A 135 0.49 5.37 2.20
C LEU A 135 -0.21 6.05 3.39
N ALA A 136 0.43 7.05 3.98
CA ALA A 136 -0.14 7.80 5.11
C ALA A 136 -1.40 8.58 4.73
N ALA A 137 -1.51 9.03 3.49
CA ALA A 137 -2.72 9.65 2.94
C ALA A 137 -3.81 8.62 2.58
N GLY A 138 -3.54 7.32 2.70
CA GLY A 138 -4.45 6.26 2.29
C GLY A 138 -4.66 6.18 0.78
N LEU A 139 -3.71 6.65 -0.02
CA LEU A 139 -3.78 6.67 -1.48
C LEU A 139 -3.02 5.52 -2.13
N ALA A 140 -2.34 4.71 -1.33
CA ALA A 140 -1.62 3.53 -1.78
C ALA A 140 -1.81 2.37 -0.80
N ARG A 141 -1.47 1.16 -1.24
CA ARG A 141 -1.34 -0.05 -0.42
C ARG A 141 0.08 -0.58 -0.59
N VAL A 142 0.64 -1.17 0.46
CA VAL A 142 1.94 -1.83 0.33
C VAL A 142 1.80 -3.03 -0.61
N SER A 143 2.65 -3.13 -1.63
CA SER A 143 2.62 -4.26 -2.57
C SER A 143 3.04 -5.58 -1.91
N GLY A 144 3.84 -5.48 -0.85
CA GLY A 144 4.46 -6.63 -0.21
C GLY A 144 5.69 -7.17 -0.96
N ASP A 145 5.95 -6.69 -2.16
CA ASP A 145 7.10 -7.07 -2.99
C ASP A 145 8.33 -6.23 -2.59
N VAL A 146 8.70 -6.33 -1.31
CA VAL A 146 9.75 -5.53 -0.68
C VAL A 146 10.79 -6.45 -0.08
N ALA A 147 12.01 -6.39 -0.60
CA ALA A 147 13.10 -7.28 -0.20
C ALA A 147 13.64 -6.96 1.20
N SER A 148 13.72 -5.68 1.57
CA SER A 148 14.20 -5.23 2.88
C SER A 148 13.11 -5.35 3.95
N HIS A 149 13.36 -6.12 5.00
CA HIS A 149 12.44 -6.24 6.12
C HIS A 149 12.18 -4.89 6.82
N ALA A 150 13.23 -4.07 7.02
CA ALA A 150 13.09 -2.76 7.64
C ALA A 150 12.25 -1.81 6.78
N CYS A 151 12.46 -1.80 5.45
CA CYS A 151 11.63 -1.04 4.52
C CYS A 151 10.17 -1.52 4.55
N ALA A 152 9.95 -2.84 4.46
CA ALA A 152 8.61 -3.41 4.51
C ALA A 152 7.86 -3.03 5.80
N ALA A 153 8.52 -3.14 6.95
CA ALA A 153 7.93 -2.77 8.24
C ALA A 153 7.55 -1.28 8.30
N ALA A 154 8.41 -0.39 7.77
CA ALA A 154 8.14 1.04 7.74
C ALA A 154 6.96 1.39 6.81
N LEU A 155 6.90 0.80 5.62
CA LEU A 155 5.78 0.98 4.68
C LEU A 155 4.46 0.47 5.27
N LEU A 156 4.47 -0.74 5.87
CA LEU A 156 3.31 -1.33 6.52
C LEU A 156 2.82 -0.49 7.72
N SER A 157 3.75 0.12 8.47
CA SER A 157 3.39 1.03 9.57
C SER A 157 2.68 2.30 9.05
N ALA A 158 3.16 2.89 7.96
CA ALA A 158 2.52 4.03 7.32
C ALA A 158 1.12 3.68 6.80
N GLU A 159 0.96 2.51 6.16
CA GLU A 159 -0.33 1.98 5.71
C GLU A 159 -1.29 1.76 6.88
N ALA A 160 -0.81 1.15 7.98
CA ALA A 160 -1.65 0.79 9.12
C ALA A 160 -2.32 2.02 9.77
N ALA A 161 -1.62 3.16 9.83
CA ALA A 161 -2.17 4.40 10.35
C ALA A 161 -3.37 4.88 9.52
N ALA A 162 -3.22 4.93 8.18
CA ALA A 162 -4.29 5.33 7.27
C ALA A 162 -5.46 4.34 7.30
N ARG A 163 -5.17 3.04 7.37
CA ARG A 163 -6.15 1.97 7.46
C ARG A 163 -6.96 2.05 8.76
N GLY A 164 -6.31 2.25 9.89
CA GLY A 164 -6.95 2.43 11.19
C GLY A 164 -7.86 3.66 11.24
N ALA A 165 -7.45 4.74 10.58
CA ALA A 165 -8.24 5.97 10.47
C ALA A 165 -9.32 5.90 9.37
N LYS A 166 -9.36 4.84 8.56
CA LYS A 166 -10.29 4.64 7.43
C LYS A 166 -10.29 5.83 6.46
N ILE A 167 -9.11 6.30 6.08
CA ILE A 167 -8.96 7.42 5.13
C ILE A 167 -8.57 6.91 3.74
N GLY A 168 -8.87 7.72 2.71
CA GLY A 168 -8.55 7.42 1.32
C GLY A 168 -9.19 6.11 0.84
N LEU A 169 -8.37 5.19 0.32
CA LEU A 169 -8.82 3.88 -0.17
C LEU A 169 -9.51 3.06 0.92
N TRP A 170 -9.07 3.21 2.17
CA TRP A 170 -9.57 2.44 3.30
C TRP A 170 -10.97 2.83 3.79
N ALA A 171 -11.52 3.93 3.26
CA ALA A 171 -12.92 4.32 3.45
C ALA A 171 -13.86 3.68 2.41
N ASN A 172 -13.32 3.05 1.36
CA ASN A 172 -14.09 2.52 0.25
C ASN A 172 -14.17 0.98 0.32
N PRO A 173 -15.37 0.38 0.41
CA PRO A 173 -15.57 -1.07 0.49
C PRO A 173 -14.93 -1.87 -0.66
N TYR A 174 -14.66 -1.23 -1.80
CA TYR A 174 -13.91 -1.85 -2.89
C TYR A 174 -12.54 -2.37 -2.47
N TYR A 175 -11.92 -1.77 -1.43
CA TYR A 175 -10.59 -2.15 -0.93
C TYR A 175 -10.65 -3.00 0.34
N ASP A 176 -11.83 -3.38 0.81
CA ASP A 176 -11.95 -4.29 1.95
C ASP A 176 -11.27 -5.62 1.64
N PRO A 177 -10.64 -6.24 2.64
CA PRO A 177 -10.04 -7.56 2.46
C PRO A 177 -11.08 -8.60 2.06
N LEU A 178 -10.77 -9.37 1.03
CA LEU A 178 -11.57 -10.51 0.61
C LEU A 178 -11.47 -11.64 1.63
N ARG A 179 -12.46 -12.51 1.65
CA ARG A 179 -12.51 -13.67 2.55
C ARG A 179 -11.97 -14.90 1.83
N ALA A 180 -11.03 -15.59 2.46
CA ALA A 180 -10.43 -16.81 1.88
C ALA A 180 -11.42 -17.97 1.75
N ASP A 181 -12.52 -17.95 2.52
CA ASP A 181 -13.61 -18.94 2.45
C ASP A 181 -14.67 -18.63 1.36
N ASP A 182 -14.48 -17.55 0.60
CA ASP A 182 -15.27 -17.23 -0.60
C ASP A 182 -14.40 -17.28 -1.87
N PRO A 183 -14.02 -18.45 -2.37
CA PRO A 183 -13.20 -18.59 -3.56
C PRO A 183 -13.87 -18.04 -4.83
N ALA A 184 -15.20 -18.01 -4.90
CA ALA A 184 -15.91 -17.45 -6.05
C ALA A 184 -15.78 -15.93 -6.10
N GLY A 185 -15.94 -15.25 -4.95
CA GLY A 185 -15.69 -13.82 -4.83
C GLY A 185 -14.23 -13.47 -5.15
N ILE A 186 -13.27 -14.29 -4.70
CA ILE A 186 -11.85 -14.06 -5.04
C ILE A 186 -11.61 -14.23 -6.55
N VAL A 187 -12.19 -15.25 -7.19
CA VAL A 187 -12.05 -15.47 -8.64
C VAL A 187 -12.62 -14.29 -9.44
N ALA A 188 -13.70 -13.68 -8.98
CA ALA A 188 -14.28 -12.50 -9.64
C ALA A 188 -13.30 -11.32 -9.70
N GLU A 189 -12.36 -11.26 -8.74
CA GLU A 189 -11.33 -10.22 -8.61
C GLU A 189 -9.99 -10.62 -9.26
N ARG A 190 -9.94 -11.66 -10.11
CA ARG A 190 -8.69 -12.07 -10.77
C ARG A 190 -8.07 -10.93 -11.58
N GLY A 191 -6.74 -10.86 -11.55
CA GLY A 191 -5.99 -9.79 -12.20
C GLY A 191 -5.97 -8.49 -11.41
N ARG A 192 -6.55 -8.48 -10.21
CA ARG A 192 -6.54 -7.35 -9.28
C ARG A 192 -5.58 -7.62 -8.12
N PHE A 193 -4.90 -6.58 -7.65
CA PHE A 193 -4.20 -6.62 -6.37
C PHE A 193 -5.21 -6.51 -5.23
N ALA A 194 -5.16 -7.45 -4.29
CA ALA A 194 -6.08 -7.49 -3.15
C ALA A 194 -5.41 -7.97 -1.86
N LEU A 195 -6.08 -7.73 -0.75
CA LEU A 195 -5.82 -8.34 0.53
C LEU A 195 -6.83 -9.46 0.72
N VAL A 196 -6.38 -10.62 1.17
CA VAL A 196 -7.24 -11.78 1.45
C VAL A 196 -7.01 -12.22 2.88
N LYS A 197 -8.08 -12.34 3.68
CA LYS A 197 -8.02 -12.79 5.08
C LYS A 197 -8.60 -14.19 5.22
N GLY A 198 -7.96 -15.01 6.04
CA GLY A 198 -8.50 -16.34 6.39
C GLY A 198 -7.56 -17.13 7.27
N ASN A 199 -8.01 -18.32 7.67
CA ASN A 199 -7.23 -19.27 8.44
C ASN A 199 -6.53 -20.25 7.50
N VAL A 200 -5.23 -20.43 7.66
CA VAL A 200 -4.48 -21.46 6.96
C VAL A 200 -4.90 -22.82 7.49
N VAL A 201 -5.57 -23.61 6.67
CA VAL A 201 -6.05 -24.95 7.07
C VAL A 201 -4.91 -25.97 7.05
N SER A 202 -4.04 -25.88 6.05
CA SER A 202 -2.90 -26.78 5.94
C SER A 202 -1.76 -26.15 5.14
N VAL A 203 -0.56 -26.63 5.39
CA VAL A 203 0.63 -26.31 4.62
C VAL A 203 1.12 -27.60 3.93
N HIS A 204 1.27 -27.56 2.61
CA HIS A 204 1.63 -28.71 1.80
C HIS A 204 2.72 -28.37 0.79
N GLU A 205 3.65 -29.28 0.60
CA GLU A 205 4.70 -29.18 -0.41
C GLU A 205 4.38 -30.06 -1.61
N SER A 206 4.46 -29.51 -2.82
CA SER A 206 4.36 -30.27 -4.05
C SER A 206 5.38 -29.75 -5.06
N GLY A 207 6.28 -30.62 -5.46
CA GLY A 207 7.39 -30.27 -6.36
C GLY A 207 8.23 -29.12 -5.79
N ALA A 208 8.35 -28.03 -6.55
CA ALA A 208 9.12 -26.84 -6.19
C ALA A 208 8.28 -25.75 -5.52
N THR A 209 7.09 -26.06 -5.03
CA THR A 209 6.13 -25.09 -4.49
C THR A 209 5.59 -25.54 -3.13
N LEU A 210 5.53 -24.61 -2.20
CA LEU A 210 4.81 -24.69 -0.94
C LEU A 210 3.44 -24.04 -1.13
N TYR A 211 2.40 -24.69 -0.62
CA TYR A 211 1.02 -24.23 -0.66
C TYR A 211 0.51 -23.96 0.76
N LEU A 212 0.04 -22.77 1.04
CA LEU A 212 -0.79 -22.48 2.20
C LEU A 212 -2.24 -22.59 1.73
N ASN A 213 -2.94 -23.63 2.15
CA ASN A 213 -4.31 -23.89 1.74
C ASN A 213 -5.28 -23.31 2.76
N PHE A 214 -6.31 -22.62 2.28
CA PHE A 214 -7.35 -22.00 3.12
C PHE A 214 -8.63 -22.82 3.20
N GLY A 215 -8.63 -24.02 2.59
CA GLY A 215 -9.71 -24.97 2.67
C GLY A 215 -9.24 -26.40 2.47
N ARG A 216 -10.18 -27.36 2.56
CA ARG A 216 -9.89 -28.79 2.45
C ARG A 216 -9.89 -29.29 0.99
N ARG A 217 -10.53 -28.55 0.07
CA ARG A 217 -10.64 -28.88 -1.36
C ARG A 217 -9.67 -28.02 -2.15
N TRP A 218 -8.39 -28.31 -2.05
CA TRP A 218 -7.29 -27.55 -2.64
C TRP A 218 -7.49 -27.20 -4.13
N SER A 219 -8.30 -27.97 -4.90
CA SER A 219 -8.55 -27.72 -6.32
C SER A 219 -9.61 -26.64 -6.59
N ARG A 220 -10.34 -26.18 -5.56
CA ARG A 220 -11.45 -25.23 -5.68
C ARG A 220 -11.37 -24.06 -4.71
N GLU A 221 -10.53 -24.15 -3.70
CA GLU A 221 -10.45 -23.16 -2.62
C GLU A 221 -9.18 -22.32 -2.77
N PHE A 222 -9.17 -21.16 -2.13
CA PHE A 222 -8.04 -20.22 -2.20
C PHE A 222 -6.77 -20.84 -1.62
N ALA A 223 -5.64 -20.53 -2.23
CA ALA A 223 -4.32 -20.90 -1.74
C ALA A 223 -3.31 -19.76 -1.92
N VAL A 224 -2.28 -19.77 -1.08
CA VAL A 224 -1.06 -18.98 -1.32
C VAL A 224 0.03 -19.93 -1.77
N THR A 225 0.72 -19.57 -2.83
CA THR A 225 1.84 -20.36 -3.38
C THR A 225 3.16 -19.66 -3.08
N ILE A 226 4.15 -20.42 -2.63
CA ILE A 226 5.49 -19.92 -2.35
C ILE A 226 6.47 -20.87 -3.05
N ARG A 227 7.31 -20.34 -3.94
CA ARG A 227 8.34 -21.15 -4.55
C ARG A 227 9.41 -21.50 -3.54
N LYS A 228 9.88 -22.75 -3.51
CA LYS A 228 10.91 -23.22 -2.55
C LYS A 228 12.18 -22.38 -2.57
N ARG A 229 12.57 -21.84 -3.72
CA ARG A 229 13.71 -20.90 -3.82
C ARG A 229 13.53 -19.64 -2.97
N ASN A 230 12.30 -19.27 -2.64
CA ASN A 230 11.97 -18.08 -1.84
C ASN A 230 11.87 -18.39 -0.34
N GLU A 231 11.77 -19.65 0.10
CA GLU A 231 11.63 -20.03 1.51
C GLU A 231 12.70 -19.41 2.42
N ARG A 232 13.94 -19.30 1.91
CA ARG A 232 15.04 -18.68 2.66
C ARG A 232 14.75 -17.22 3.05
N ARG A 233 14.00 -16.48 2.22
CA ARG A 233 13.61 -15.10 2.51
C ARG A 233 12.64 -15.04 3.68
N PHE A 234 11.69 -15.98 3.72
CA PHE A 234 10.73 -16.09 4.82
C PHE A 234 11.43 -16.50 6.13
N ALA A 235 12.29 -17.50 6.07
CA ALA A 235 13.07 -17.94 7.24
C ALA A 235 13.99 -16.83 7.78
N ALA A 236 14.64 -16.05 6.91
CA ALA A 236 15.48 -14.92 7.31
C ALA A 236 14.68 -13.78 7.99
N ALA A 237 13.39 -13.67 7.69
CA ALA A 237 12.47 -12.74 8.34
C ALA A 237 11.76 -13.33 9.58
N GLY A 238 12.17 -14.52 10.02
CA GLY A 238 11.59 -15.19 11.20
C GLY A 238 10.26 -15.90 10.93
N PHE A 239 9.87 -16.07 9.66
CA PHE A 239 8.66 -16.80 9.30
C PHE A 239 8.93 -18.30 9.20
N ASP A 240 8.37 -19.07 10.10
CA ASP A 240 8.19 -20.51 9.90
C ASP A 240 6.88 -20.73 9.12
N LEU A 241 6.99 -20.97 7.83
CA LEU A 241 5.84 -21.18 6.95
C LEU A 241 5.01 -22.40 7.34
N LYS A 242 5.63 -23.44 7.90
CA LYS A 242 4.92 -24.66 8.34
C LYS A 242 4.11 -24.42 9.59
N ALA A 243 4.57 -23.52 10.47
CA ALA A 243 3.87 -23.13 11.67
C ALA A 243 2.65 -22.22 11.41
N LEU A 244 2.40 -21.81 10.16
CA LEU A 244 1.21 -21.06 9.79
C LEU A 244 -0.07 -21.91 9.77
N ALA A 245 0.04 -23.25 9.73
CA ALA A 245 -1.13 -24.11 9.81
C ALA A 245 -1.95 -23.82 11.07
N GLY A 246 -3.26 -23.61 10.91
CA GLY A 246 -4.17 -23.21 11.97
C GLY A 246 -4.16 -21.72 12.34
N ARG A 247 -3.29 -20.92 11.73
CA ARG A 247 -3.16 -19.49 12.05
C ARG A 247 -4.00 -18.61 11.13
N PRO A 248 -4.61 -17.56 11.67
CA PRO A 248 -5.23 -16.51 10.87
C PRO A 248 -4.14 -15.64 10.23
N VAL A 249 -4.29 -15.39 8.95
CA VAL A 249 -3.37 -14.53 8.19
C VAL A 249 -4.13 -13.57 7.29
N GLU A 250 -3.50 -12.45 6.99
CA GLU A 250 -3.85 -11.58 5.88
C GLU A 250 -2.74 -11.67 4.83
N VAL A 251 -3.12 -11.96 3.61
CA VAL A 251 -2.21 -12.08 2.47
C VAL A 251 -2.51 -10.98 1.47
N ARG A 252 -1.47 -10.39 0.90
CA ARG A 252 -1.56 -9.36 -0.14
C ARG A 252 -0.87 -9.79 -1.41
N GLY A 253 -1.46 -9.49 -2.54
CA GLY A 253 -0.89 -9.81 -3.84
C GLY A 253 -1.91 -9.77 -4.96
N TRP A 254 -1.43 -10.09 -6.15
CA TRP A 254 -2.26 -10.21 -7.34
C TRP A 254 -3.03 -11.52 -7.32
N ILE A 255 -4.33 -11.44 -7.53
CA ILE A 255 -5.19 -12.63 -7.61
C ILE A 255 -5.02 -13.27 -8.98
N GLU A 256 -4.62 -14.52 -8.97
CA GLU A 256 -4.50 -15.35 -10.15
C GLU A 256 -5.54 -16.48 -10.12
N ALA A 257 -6.03 -16.87 -11.30
CA ALA A 257 -6.87 -18.05 -11.49
C ALA A 257 -6.69 -18.58 -12.90
N ARG A 258 -6.74 -19.91 -13.09
CA ARG A 258 -6.65 -20.54 -14.41
C ARG A 258 -8.03 -20.93 -14.89
N ALA A 259 -8.33 -20.59 -16.14
CA ALA A 259 -9.47 -21.16 -16.83
C ALA A 259 -9.25 -22.69 -17.03
N ALA A 260 -10.29 -23.46 -16.85
CA ALA A 260 -10.34 -24.87 -17.14
C ALA A 260 -11.69 -25.21 -17.78
N ALA A 261 -11.78 -26.33 -18.46
CA ALA A 261 -13.03 -26.85 -19.00
C ALA A 261 -13.15 -28.32 -18.64
N ASP A 262 -14.36 -28.75 -18.31
CA ASP A 262 -14.71 -30.14 -18.10
C ASP A 262 -16.06 -30.40 -18.77
N GLY A 263 -16.12 -31.42 -19.64
CA GLY A 263 -17.33 -31.73 -20.41
C GLY A 263 -17.86 -30.57 -21.26
N GLY A 264 -16.99 -29.64 -21.70
CA GLY A 264 -17.38 -28.45 -22.48
C GLY A 264 -17.86 -27.25 -21.65
N VAL A 265 -17.92 -27.38 -20.33
CA VAL A 265 -18.25 -26.27 -19.41
C VAL A 265 -16.98 -25.61 -18.91
N ALA A 266 -16.82 -24.34 -19.21
CA ALA A 266 -15.70 -23.55 -18.71
C ALA A 266 -15.92 -23.18 -17.23
N TYR A 267 -14.87 -23.33 -16.44
CA TYR A 267 -14.86 -22.88 -15.04
C TYR A 267 -13.47 -22.36 -14.66
N TRP A 268 -13.38 -21.63 -13.55
CA TRP A 268 -12.12 -21.22 -12.97
C TRP A 268 -11.65 -22.22 -11.94
N ARG A 269 -10.38 -22.60 -12.02
CA ARG A 269 -9.73 -23.37 -10.96
C ARG A 269 -9.52 -22.51 -9.73
N ALA A 270 -9.15 -23.14 -8.61
CA ALA A 270 -8.83 -22.45 -7.36
C ALA A 270 -8.03 -21.17 -7.59
N PRO A 271 -8.45 -20.04 -7.02
CA PRO A 271 -7.68 -18.81 -7.07
C PRO A 271 -6.47 -18.91 -6.16
N TRP A 272 -5.38 -18.19 -6.52
CA TRP A 272 -4.19 -18.13 -5.68
C TRP A 272 -3.53 -16.75 -5.71
N ILE A 273 -2.68 -16.51 -4.71
CA ILE A 273 -1.70 -15.42 -4.70
C ILE A 273 -0.30 -16.07 -4.63
N GLU A 274 0.63 -15.67 -5.50
CA GLU A 274 2.04 -16.04 -5.36
C GLU A 274 2.72 -15.09 -4.38
N ALA A 275 3.25 -15.63 -3.27
CA ALA A 275 4.03 -14.85 -2.32
C ALA A 275 5.53 -15.11 -2.55
N THR A 276 6.27 -14.03 -2.73
CA THR A 276 7.71 -14.00 -3.01
C THR A 276 8.49 -13.46 -1.81
N TYR A 277 7.87 -12.58 -1.03
CA TYR A 277 8.48 -11.90 0.11
C TYR A 277 7.61 -12.01 1.36
N PRO A 278 8.25 -11.98 2.55
CA PRO A 278 7.54 -12.11 3.83
C PRO A 278 6.47 -11.05 4.08
N ALA A 279 6.68 -9.82 3.61
CA ALA A 279 5.74 -8.72 3.79
C ALA A 279 4.36 -8.95 3.13
N GLN A 280 4.27 -9.94 2.22
CA GLN A 280 2.99 -10.34 1.61
C GLN A 280 2.09 -11.14 2.57
N ILE A 281 2.63 -11.66 3.68
CA ILE A 281 1.88 -12.46 4.64
C ILE A 281 2.01 -11.83 6.02
N GLN A 282 0.91 -11.45 6.62
CA GLN A 282 0.86 -10.91 7.98
C GLN A 282 0.00 -11.83 8.85
N LEU A 283 0.46 -12.09 10.07
CA LEU A 283 -0.40 -12.73 11.06
C LEU A 283 -1.54 -11.76 11.37
N ALA A 284 -2.76 -12.25 11.33
CA ALA A 284 -3.92 -11.48 11.75
C ALA A 284 -4.20 -11.80 13.23
N ASP A 285 -4.62 -10.78 13.98
CA ASP A 285 -5.11 -11.00 15.33
C ASP A 285 -6.40 -11.83 15.28
N HIS A 286 -6.58 -12.71 16.26
CA HIS A 286 -7.86 -13.38 16.45
C HIS A 286 -8.88 -12.33 16.89
N ASN A 287 -9.82 -12.00 16.01
CA ASN A 287 -11.03 -11.27 16.36
C ASN A 287 -12.10 -12.25 16.80
#